data_6f70ffc0f6bc907daae9e45b752d3ece
#
_entry.id   6f70ffc0f6bc907daae9e45b752d3ece
#
_cell.length_a   1.000
_cell.length_b   1.000
_cell.length_c   1.000
_cell.angle_alpha   90.00
_cell.angle_beta   90.00
_cell.angle_gamma   90.00
#
_symmetry.space_group_name_H-M   'P 1'
#
loop_
_entity.id
_entity.type
_entity.pdbx_description
1 polymer ?
#
loop_
_entity_poly.entity_id
_entity_poly.type
_entity_poly.pdbx_seq_one_letter_code
_entity_poly.pdbx_strand_id
1 'polypeptide(L)'
;MTDTNREPEPNSDKQPDLELSVIIPARNEERSLPTCLASLLRQSEPGFALGRQWELIVVNDASTDKTREIAAKAAADDEEGVIVLDAPALDLTSRGGFTGKNNACWTGAQAARGKYLLFTDADTIHETNDISRSLREADRHNATLLSYSPRQIVTGFWQHAVMPLIFSELASVYPSRQVNDPARSLAAANGQFILIEREAYFAVGGHRAVGKDILEDVALAHNIKRVPHIIRFRYAPEALSTQMYRTTSEMIEGWTKNLTLLFPKPIALALWRILDLLLFLGLPVLAFGISWLVPWQRWVILLIWIRTLWRFYSRVARSNFPWLDIAISIVGIPLFVYMLFRSVIYHRMKKRVIWKGRSYNPST
;
A
#
# COMPACT_ATOMS: atom_id res chain seq x y z
N MET A 1 -66.25 13.93 20.00
CA MET A 1 -65.47 12.69 19.89
C MET A 1 -64.58 12.89 18.69
N THR A 2 -63.38 13.36 18.93
CA THR A 2 -62.36 13.70 17.94
C THR A 2 -61.43 12.51 17.82
N ASP A 3 -61.46 11.90 16.62
CA ASP A 3 -60.60 10.78 16.24
C ASP A 3 -59.21 11.31 15.91
N THR A 4 -58.24 11.06 16.80
CA THR A 4 -56.81 11.43 16.67
C THR A 4 -55.95 10.16 16.62
N ASN A 5 -56.07 9.40 15.57
CA ASN A 5 -55.12 8.35 15.24
C ASN A 5 -54.58 8.60 13.84
N ARG A 6 -53.68 9.59 13.68
CA ARG A 6 -52.74 9.63 12.57
C ARG A 6 -51.46 8.93 13.03
N GLU A 7 -51.25 7.75 12.49
CA GLU A 7 -49.91 7.12 12.51
C GLU A 7 -48.90 8.09 11.90
N PRO A 8 -47.67 8.23 12.46
CA PRO A 8 -46.66 9.05 11.86
C PRO A 8 -46.29 8.45 10.51
N GLU A 9 -46.39 9.26 9.47
CA GLU A 9 -45.85 8.90 8.16
C GLU A 9 -44.36 8.51 8.27
N PRO A 10 -43.89 7.47 7.58
CA PRO A 10 -42.50 7.07 7.60
C PRO A 10 -41.67 8.21 7.03
N ASN A 11 -40.71 8.64 7.83
CA ASN A 11 -39.75 9.69 7.51
C ASN A 11 -39.03 9.34 6.18
N SER A 12 -39.39 10.07 5.11
CA SER A 12 -38.89 9.85 3.75
C SER A 12 -37.45 10.36 3.51
N ASP A 13 -36.72 10.78 4.56
CA ASP A 13 -35.35 11.30 4.52
C ASP A 13 -34.27 10.25 4.82
N LYS A 14 -34.54 8.97 4.58
CA LYS A 14 -33.42 8.03 4.46
C LYS A 14 -32.73 8.28 3.11
N GLN A 15 -31.62 9.04 3.17
CA GLN A 15 -30.66 9.02 2.06
C GLN A 15 -30.40 7.56 1.67
N PRO A 16 -30.34 7.23 0.35
CA PRO A 16 -30.11 5.86 -0.08
C PRO A 16 -28.83 5.34 0.56
N ASP A 17 -28.87 4.13 1.13
CA ASP A 17 -27.72 3.46 1.70
C ASP A 17 -26.72 3.21 0.55
N LEU A 18 -25.63 3.96 0.54
CA LEU A 18 -24.58 3.81 -0.46
C LEU A 18 -23.88 2.46 -0.28
N GLU A 19 -23.53 1.82 -1.37
CA GLU A 19 -22.77 0.57 -1.31
C GLU A 19 -21.31 0.84 -0.91
N LEU A 20 -20.75 1.97 -1.39
CA LEU A 20 -19.32 2.26 -1.22
C LEU A 20 -19.05 3.74 -0.97
N SER A 21 -18.10 4.01 -0.05
CA SER A 21 -17.43 5.30 0.06
C SER A 21 -15.95 5.13 -0.26
N VAL A 22 -15.49 5.82 -1.31
CA VAL A 22 -14.06 5.88 -1.67
C VAL A 22 -13.43 7.04 -0.94
N ILE A 23 -12.35 6.81 -0.19
CA ILE A 23 -11.68 7.79 0.67
C ILE A 23 -10.23 7.98 0.21
N ILE A 24 -9.88 9.21 -0.15
CA ILE A 24 -8.54 9.60 -0.60
C ILE A 24 -7.92 10.57 0.41
N PRO A 25 -6.97 10.13 1.25
CA PRO A 25 -6.17 11.05 2.05
C PRO A 25 -5.16 11.76 1.15
N ALA A 26 -5.17 13.08 1.10
CA ALA A 26 -4.33 13.86 0.19
C ALA A 26 -3.51 14.90 0.96
N ARG A 27 -2.17 14.87 0.77
CA ARG A 27 -1.25 15.89 1.27
C ARG A 27 -0.14 16.15 0.27
N ASN A 28 -0.12 17.37 -0.29
CA ASN A 28 0.85 17.79 -1.29
C ASN A 28 0.92 16.80 -2.48
N GLU A 29 -0.25 16.58 -3.10
CA GLU A 29 -0.47 15.64 -4.19
C GLU A 29 -0.93 16.34 -5.49
N GLU A 30 -0.61 17.63 -5.66
CA GLU A 30 -1.02 18.40 -6.84
C GLU A 30 -0.67 17.72 -8.18
N ARG A 31 0.38 16.88 -8.18
CA ARG A 31 0.86 16.19 -9.40
C ARG A 31 0.17 14.84 -9.64
N SER A 32 -0.28 14.18 -8.59
CA SER A 32 -0.81 12.81 -8.69
C SER A 32 -2.33 12.79 -8.63
N LEU A 33 -2.91 13.61 -7.76
CA LEU A 33 -4.35 13.66 -7.52
C LEU A 33 -5.21 13.86 -8.78
N PRO A 34 -4.85 14.70 -9.76
CA PRO A 34 -5.65 14.84 -10.99
C PRO A 34 -5.84 13.52 -11.74
N THR A 35 -4.77 12.72 -11.85
CA THR A 35 -4.82 11.43 -12.55
C THR A 35 -5.61 10.40 -11.76
N CYS A 36 -5.45 10.37 -10.44
CA CYS A 36 -6.22 9.52 -9.54
C CYS A 36 -7.73 9.81 -9.66
N LEU A 37 -8.13 11.07 -9.49
CA LEU A 37 -9.53 11.50 -9.63
C LEU A 37 -10.09 11.18 -11.01
N ALA A 38 -9.37 11.51 -12.08
CA ALA A 38 -9.83 11.19 -13.44
C ALA A 38 -10.01 9.68 -13.67
N SER A 39 -9.23 8.83 -13.01
CA SER A 39 -9.38 7.37 -13.11
C SER A 39 -10.61 6.85 -12.36
N LEU A 40 -10.92 7.43 -11.21
CA LEU A 40 -12.12 7.10 -10.42
C LEU A 40 -13.39 7.63 -11.08
N LEU A 41 -13.39 8.90 -11.52
CA LEU A 41 -14.56 9.51 -12.18
C LEU A 41 -14.92 8.86 -13.53
N ARG A 42 -14.02 8.05 -14.12
CA ARG A 42 -14.29 7.25 -15.32
C ARG A 42 -14.91 5.88 -15.04
N GLN A 43 -15.21 5.54 -13.79
CA GLN A 43 -15.91 4.29 -13.47
C GLN A 43 -17.32 4.37 -14.08
N SER A 44 -17.65 3.42 -14.96
CA SER A 44 -18.82 3.53 -15.84
C SER A 44 -19.68 2.26 -15.91
N GLU A 45 -19.60 1.42 -14.89
CA GLU A 45 -20.41 0.19 -14.86
C GLU A 45 -21.91 0.53 -14.75
N PRO A 46 -22.78 -0.03 -15.61
CA PRO A 46 -24.21 0.20 -15.53
C PRO A 46 -24.75 -0.19 -14.14
N GLY A 47 -25.53 0.70 -13.54
CA GLY A 47 -26.12 0.49 -12.21
C GLY A 47 -25.18 0.78 -11.04
N PHE A 48 -23.95 1.27 -11.30
CA PHE A 48 -22.98 1.65 -10.27
C PHE A 48 -22.47 3.07 -10.52
N ALA A 49 -23.28 4.06 -10.18
CA ALA A 49 -23.03 5.47 -10.47
C ALA A 49 -22.57 6.25 -9.22
N LEU A 50 -21.66 7.21 -9.43
CA LEU A 50 -21.28 8.21 -8.43
C LEU A 50 -22.51 9.01 -8.00
N GLY A 51 -22.59 9.37 -6.72
CA GLY A 51 -23.75 10.07 -6.13
C GLY A 51 -24.96 9.17 -5.83
N ARG A 52 -25.01 7.95 -6.38
CA ARG A 52 -26.14 7.01 -6.18
C ARG A 52 -25.77 5.72 -5.47
N GLN A 53 -24.83 4.97 -6.00
CA GLN A 53 -24.33 3.73 -5.39
C GLN A 53 -23.05 3.93 -4.62
N TRP A 54 -22.25 4.93 -5.00
CA TRP A 54 -21.00 5.23 -4.31
C TRP A 54 -20.73 6.74 -4.24
N GLU A 55 -19.87 7.11 -3.32
CA GLU A 55 -19.39 8.47 -3.12
C GLU A 55 -17.87 8.53 -3.07
N LEU A 56 -17.30 9.68 -3.40
CA LEU A 56 -15.88 9.95 -3.38
C LEU A 56 -15.57 11.05 -2.35
N ILE A 57 -14.76 10.73 -1.35
CA ILE A 57 -14.39 11.64 -0.26
C ILE A 57 -12.89 11.92 -0.37
N VAL A 58 -12.52 13.14 -0.75
CA VAL A 58 -11.14 13.60 -0.74
C VAL A 58 -10.87 14.35 0.57
N VAL A 59 -9.90 13.90 1.34
CA VAL A 59 -9.57 14.52 2.63
C VAL A 59 -8.22 15.21 2.53
N ASN A 60 -8.24 16.53 2.51
CA ASN A 60 -7.04 17.37 2.51
C ASN A 60 -6.38 17.40 3.89
N ASP A 61 -5.16 16.89 4.01
CA ASP A 61 -4.35 16.91 5.24
C ASP A 61 -3.44 18.14 5.27
N ALA A 62 -4.01 19.33 5.34
CA ALA A 62 -3.29 20.61 5.38
C ALA A 62 -2.21 20.71 4.30
N SER A 63 -2.56 20.51 3.04
CA SER A 63 -1.67 20.70 1.89
C SER A 63 -1.27 22.17 1.74
N THR A 64 -0.06 22.40 1.24
CA THR A 64 0.51 23.73 0.98
C THR A 64 0.65 24.03 -0.51
N ASP A 65 0.30 23.08 -1.35
CA ASP A 65 0.24 23.15 -2.81
C ASP A 65 -1.21 23.24 -3.31
N LYS A 66 -1.44 23.02 -4.61
CA LYS A 66 -2.76 23.09 -5.23
C LYS A 66 -3.67 21.89 -4.98
N THR A 67 -3.30 20.96 -4.11
CA THR A 67 -4.07 19.73 -3.83
C THR A 67 -5.52 20.04 -3.48
N ARG A 68 -5.76 21.00 -2.56
CA ARG A 68 -7.11 21.37 -2.12
C ARG A 68 -7.93 22.00 -3.23
N GLU A 69 -7.31 22.85 -4.05
CA GLU A 69 -7.94 23.48 -5.22
C GLU A 69 -8.41 22.42 -6.25
N ILE A 70 -7.53 21.46 -6.54
CA ILE A 70 -7.82 20.35 -7.46
C ILE A 70 -9.00 19.52 -6.97
N ALA A 71 -9.03 19.16 -5.68
CA ALA A 71 -10.12 18.42 -5.08
C ALA A 71 -11.45 19.24 -5.14
N ALA A 72 -11.40 20.53 -4.79
CA ALA A 72 -12.58 21.41 -4.82
C ALA A 72 -13.14 21.58 -6.23
N LYS A 73 -12.27 21.63 -7.25
CA LYS A 73 -12.71 21.68 -8.65
C LYS A 73 -13.45 20.41 -9.05
N ALA A 74 -12.92 19.23 -8.70
CA ALA A 74 -13.58 17.97 -8.99
C ALA A 74 -14.98 17.87 -8.33
N ALA A 75 -15.13 18.42 -7.11
CA ALA A 75 -16.42 18.45 -6.42
C ALA A 75 -17.40 19.47 -7.05
N ALA A 76 -16.90 20.56 -7.65
CA ALA A 76 -17.74 21.54 -8.35
C ALA A 76 -18.21 21.04 -9.72
N ASP A 77 -17.38 20.21 -10.38
CA ASP A 77 -17.69 19.63 -11.67
C ASP A 77 -18.68 18.44 -11.56
N ASP A 78 -18.77 17.81 -10.37
CA ASP A 78 -19.63 16.64 -10.08
C ASP A 78 -20.37 16.84 -8.75
N GLU A 79 -21.47 17.60 -8.79
CA GLU A 79 -22.17 18.15 -7.61
C GLU A 79 -22.75 17.08 -6.66
N GLU A 80 -23.07 15.87 -7.14
CA GLU A 80 -23.83 14.91 -6.35
C GLU A 80 -22.99 13.83 -5.63
N GLY A 81 -21.74 13.62 -6.03
CA GLY A 81 -20.97 12.44 -5.58
C GLY A 81 -19.61 12.69 -4.96
N VAL A 82 -19.01 13.87 -5.14
CA VAL A 82 -17.66 14.20 -4.64
C VAL A 82 -17.72 15.12 -3.44
N ILE A 83 -17.12 14.68 -2.34
CA ILE A 83 -17.05 15.43 -1.07
C ILE A 83 -15.59 15.79 -0.79
N VAL A 84 -15.35 17.06 -0.43
CA VAL A 84 -14.00 17.51 -0.02
C VAL A 84 -14.04 17.93 1.44
N LEU A 85 -13.14 17.34 2.22
CA LEU A 85 -13.01 17.63 3.66
C LEU A 85 -11.60 18.12 3.96
N ASP A 86 -11.46 18.96 4.97
CA ASP A 86 -10.17 19.28 5.58
C ASP A 86 -10.01 18.44 6.86
N ALA A 87 -8.91 17.70 6.97
CA ALA A 87 -8.62 16.94 8.18
C ALA A 87 -8.36 17.92 9.36
N PRO A 88 -8.84 17.60 10.57
CA PRO A 88 -8.53 18.40 11.76
C PRO A 88 -7.02 18.57 11.96
N ALA A 89 -6.62 19.70 12.54
CA ALA A 89 -5.22 19.94 12.88
C ALA A 89 -4.68 18.83 13.80
N LEU A 90 -3.47 18.34 13.46
CA LEU A 90 -2.82 17.32 14.29
C LEU A 90 -2.31 17.93 15.59
N ASP A 91 -2.69 17.34 16.70
CA ASP A 91 -2.01 17.59 17.96
C ASP A 91 -0.75 16.71 18.03
N LEU A 92 0.38 17.29 17.61
CA LEU A 92 1.70 16.63 17.63
C LEU A 92 2.29 16.54 19.05
N THR A 93 1.66 17.19 20.04
CA THR A 93 2.13 17.24 21.43
C THR A 93 1.50 16.15 22.30
N SER A 94 0.33 15.65 21.92
CA SER A 94 -0.35 14.60 22.66
C SER A 94 0.36 13.24 22.48
N ARG A 95 0.46 12.48 23.58
CA ARG A 95 0.95 11.08 23.52
C ARG A 95 0.03 10.15 22.71
N GLY A 96 -1.10 10.66 22.23
CA GLY A 96 -2.14 9.96 21.46
C GLY A 96 -2.24 10.37 19.98
N GLY A 97 -1.28 11.16 19.46
CA GLY A 97 -1.40 11.80 18.15
C GLY A 97 -1.47 10.84 16.97
N PHE A 98 -2.22 11.26 15.94
CA PHE A 98 -2.29 10.58 14.65
C PHE A 98 -1.09 10.92 13.76
N THR A 99 -0.74 10.01 12.82
CA THR A 99 -0.06 10.44 11.59
C THR A 99 -1.04 11.23 10.73
N GLY A 100 -0.53 12.10 9.82
CA GLY A 100 -1.41 12.88 8.94
C GLY A 100 -2.33 11.99 8.11
N LYS A 101 -1.77 10.92 7.52
CA LYS A 101 -2.54 9.96 6.71
C LYS A 101 -3.65 9.30 7.53
N ASN A 102 -3.33 8.80 8.72
CA ASN A 102 -4.33 8.14 9.58
C ASN A 102 -5.44 9.07 10.03
N ASN A 103 -5.09 10.34 10.33
CA ASN A 103 -6.05 11.37 10.67
C ASN A 103 -7.00 11.65 9.50
N ALA A 104 -6.47 11.81 8.29
CA ALA A 104 -7.27 12.03 7.09
C ALA A 104 -8.16 10.82 6.77
N CYS A 105 -7.61 9.58 6.83
CA CYS A 105 -8.41 8.36 6.64
C CYS A 105 -9.53 8.24 7.67
N TRP A 106 -9.26 8.54 8.95
CA TRP A 106 -10.26 8.51 10.00
C TRP A 106 -11.34 9.56 9.78
N THR A 107 -10.96 10.80 9.42
CA THR A 107 -11.91 11.88 9.11
C THR A 107 -12.82 11.49 7.95
N GLY A 108 -12.27 10.94 6.88
CA GLY A 108 -13.06 10.46 5.75
C GLY A 108 -14.01 9.33 6.12
N ALA A 109 -13.54 8.36 6.90
CA ALA A 109 -14.37 7.24 7.36
C ALA A 109 -15.56 7.68 8.24
N GLN A 110 -15.37 8.72 9.06
CA GLN A 110 -16.45 9.26 9.88
C GLN A 110 -17.55 9.94 9.06
N ALA A 111 -17.19 10.55 7.94
CA ALA A 111 -18.13 11.19 7.01
C ALA A 111 -18.77 10.20 6.03
N ALA A 112 -18.17 9.04 5.84
CA ALA A 112 -18.59 8.03 4.88
C ALA A 112 -19.92 7.38 5.24
N ARG A 113 -20.78 7.17 4.22
CA ARG A 113 -22.12 6.60 4.34
C ARG A 113 -22.22 5.19 3.75
N GLY A 114 -21.23 4.77 2.94
CA GLY A 114 -21.23 3.48 2.26
C GLY A 114 -21.15 2.29 3.21
N LYS A 115 -21.76 1.18 2.81
CA LYS A 115 -21.63 -0.12 3.48
C LYS A 115 -20.17 -0.58 3.52
N TYR A 116 -19.44 -0.34 2.43
CA TYR A 116 -18.00 -0.57 2.33
C TYR A 116 -17.24 0.75 2.31
N LEU A 117 -16.03 0.76 2.87
CA LEU A 117 -15.07 1.83 2.80
C LEU A 117 -13.89 1.39 1.94
N LEU A 118 -13.55 2.15 0.90
CA LEU A 118 -12.35 1.94 0.10
C LEU A 118 -11.36 3.06 0.39
N PHE A 119 -10.27 2.74 1.06
CA PHE A 119 -9.14 3.65 1.20
C PHE A 119 -8.19 3.44 0.03
N THR A 120 -7.85 4.54 -0.66
CA THR A 120 -6.89 4.54 -1.77
C THR A 120 -5.99 5.75 -1.72
N ASP A 121 -4.71 5.60 -2.09
CA ASP A 121 -3.75 6.70 -2.08
C ASP A 121 -3.95 7.61 -3.31
N ALA A 122 -3.61 8.90 -3.17
CA ALA A 122 -3.79 9.91 -4.22
C ALA A 122 -2.85 9.72 -5.44
N ASP A 123 -1.88 8.80 -5.37
CA ASP A 123 -0.97 8.43 -6.46
C ASP A 123 -1.37 7.14 -7.19
N THR A 124 -2.57 6.63 -6.89
CA THR A 124 -3.11 5.40 -7.47
C THR A 124 -3.94 5.72 -8.72
N ILE A 125 -3.79 4.89 -9.75
CA ILE A 125 -4.56 4.96 -10.99
C ILE A 125 -5.43 3.71 -11.06
N HIS A 126 -6.74 3.89 -11.07
CA HIS A 126 -7.73 2.83 -11.10
C HIS A 126 -8.09 2.45 -12.54
N GLU A 127 -8.15 1.17 -12.83
CA GLU A 127 -8.65 0.68 -14.11
C GLU A 127 -10.19 0.78 -14.14
N THR A 128 -10.75 0.75 -15.34
CA THR A 128 -12.21 0.84 -15.52
C THR A 128 -12.92 -0.29 -14.79
N ASN A 129 -13.93 0.05 -14.01
CA ASN A 129 -14.77 -0.88 -13.23
C ASN A 129 -14.02 -1.70 -12.16
N ASP A 130 -12.84 -1.24 -11.69
CA ASP A 130 -12.10 -1.95 -10.64
C ASP A 130 -12.84 -1.88 -9.29
N ILE A 131 -13.45 -0.75 -8.95
CA ILE A 131 -14.16 -0.58 -7.68
C ILE A 131 -15.41 -1.47 -7.59
N SER A 132 -16.22 -1.55 -8.62
CA SER A 132 -17.38 -2.47 -8.64
C SER A 132 -16.97 -3.94 -8.68
N ARG A 133 -15.87 -4.26 -9.41
CA ARG A 133 -15.30 -5.61 -9.42
C ARG A 133 -14.76 -6.01 -8.06
N SER A 134 -14.14 -5.07 -7.32
CA SER A 134 -13.61 -5.34 -5.99
C SER A 134 -14.73 -5.65 -4.98
N LEU A 135 -15.86 -4.97 -5.05
CA LEU A 135 -17.05 -5.32 -4.25
C LEU A 135 -17.52 -6.76 -4.53
N ARG A 136 -17.65 -7.11 -5.81
CA ARG A 136 -18.01 -8.49 -6.20
C ARG A 136 -16.98 -9.54 -5.79
N GLU A 137 -15.69 -9.18 -5.78
CA GLU A 137 -14.62 -10.08 -5.28
C GLU A 137 -14.73 -10.24 -3.77
N ALA A 138 -14.97 -9.17 -3.02
CA ALA A 138 -15.17 -9.22 -1.58
C ALA A 138 -16.36 -10.11 -1.22
N ASP A 139 -17.50 -9.91 -1.86
CA ASP A 139 -18.71 -10.74 -1.65
C ASP A 139 -18.47 -12.21 -1.99
N ARG A 140 -17.84 -12.51 -3.14
CA ARG A 140 -17.55 -13.89 -3.57
C ARG A 140 -16.68 -14.66 -2.57
N HIS A 141 -15.78 -13.96 -1.89
CA HIS A 141 -14.85 -14.56 -0.93
C HIS A 141 -15.27 -14.35 0.52
N ASN A 142 -16.42 -13.73 0.78
CA ASN A 142 -16.88 -13.30 2.10
C ASN A 142 -15.77 -12.52 2.84
N ALA A 143 -15.07 -11.66 2.10
CA ALA A 143 -13.92 -10.94 2.62
C ALA A 143 -14.37 -9.67 3.35
N THR A 144 -14.17 -9.61 4.65
CA THR A 144 -14.38 -8.41 5.46
C THR A 144 -13.39 -7.31 5.08
N LEU A 145 -12.15 -7.70 4.71
CA LEU A 145 -11.13 -6.80 4.18
C LEU A 145 -10.55 -7.40 2.90
N LEU A 146 -10.66 -6.66 1.79
CA LEU A 146 -10.00 -6.94 0.53
C LEU A 146 -8.91 -5.90 0.30
N SER A 147 -7.68 -6.34 0.01
CA SER A 147 -6.60 -5.43 -0.33
C SER A 147 -5.86 -5.89 -1.57
N TYR A 148 -5.61 -4.93 -2.45
CA TYR A 148 -4.86 -5.12 -3.68
C TYR A 148 -3.46 -4.51 -3.58
N SER A 149 -2.46 -5.28 -4.00
CA SER A 149 -1.13 -4.74 -4.30
C SER A 149 -1.10 -4.33 -5.77
N PRO A 150 -0.95 -3.05 -6.10
CA PRO A 150 -1.01 -2.53 -7.46
C PRO A 150 0.23 -2.88 -8.29
N ARG A 151 0.09 -2.75 -9.62
CA ARG A 151 1.24 -2.69 -10.51
C ARG A 151 2.06 -1.43 -10.21
N GLN A 152 3.36 -1.60 -10.00
CA GLN A 152 4.26 -0.49 -9.76
C GLN A 152 4.73 0.12 -11.08
N ILE A 153 4.47 1.41 -11.29
CA ILE A 153 5.04 2.19 -12.39
C ILE A 153 6.39 2.69 -11.91
N VAL A 154 7.46 2.20 -12.53
CA VAL A 154 8.83 2.55 -12.18
C VAL A 154 9.46 3.37 -13.29
N THR A 155 10.30 4.34 -12.91
CA THR A 155 11.00 5.24 -13.83
C THR A 155 12.47 5.37 -13.45
N GLY A 156 13.33 5.39 -14.47
CA GLY A 156 14.77 5.48 -14.26
C GLY A 156 15.43 4.17 -13.81
N PHE A 157 16.68 4.02 -14.17
CA PHE A 157 17.46 2.78 -14.02
C PHE A 157 17.41 2.17 -12.61
N TRP A 158 17.60 2.98 -11.58
CA TRP A 158 17.68 2.47 -10.21
C TRP A 158 16.35 1.93 -9.67
N GLN A 159 15.22 2.49 -10.10
CA GLN A 159 13.92 1.93 -9.72
C GLN A 159 13.70 0.57 -10.38
N HIS A 160 13.99 0.44 -11.68
CA HIS A 160 13.93 -0.83 -12.39
C HIS A 160 14.83 -1.90 -11.77
N ALA A 161 16.03 -1.52 -11.27
CA ALA A 161 16.97 -2.47 -10.67
C ALA A 161 16.61 -2.85 -9.22
N VAL A 162 16.00 -1.94 -8.43
CA VAL A 162 15.84 -2.14 -6.97
C VAL A 162 14.41 -2.56 -6.58
N MET A 163 13.37 -2.02 -7.24
CA MET A 163 12.00 -2.33 -6.85
C MET A 163 11.66 -3.83 -6.93
N PRO A 164 12.12 -4.60 -7.96
CA PRO A 164 11.92 -6.05 -7.97
C PRO A 164 12.50 -6.77 -6.73
N LEU A 165 13.66 -6.31 -6.22
CA LEU A 165 14.25 -6.89 -5.01
C LEU A 165 13.34 -6.67 -3.81
N ILE A 166 12.89 -5.44 -3.59
CA ILE A 166 12.03 -5.08 -2.46
C ILE A 166 10.72 -5.88 -2.51
N PHE A 167 10.04 -5.88 -3.65
CA PHE A 167 8.76 -6.56 -3.79
C PHE A 167 8.88 -8.08 -3.73
N SER A 168 9.99 -8.66 -4.16
CA SER A 168 10.25 -10.10 -3.97
C SER A 168 10.42 -10.48 -2.51
N GLU A 169 11.08 -9.63 -1.73
CA GLU A 169 11.22 -9.84 -0.29
C GLU A 169 9.88 -9.64 0.44
N LEU A 170 9.08 -8.64 0.05
CA LEU A 170 7.72 -8.45 0.56
C LEU A 170 6.83 -9.67 0.27
N ALA A 171 6.86 -10.19 -0.95
CA ALA A 171 6.12 -11.40 -1.33
C ALA A 171 6.58 -12.65 -0.55
N SER A 172 7.84 -12.65 -0.07
CA SER A 172 8.39 -13.73 0.76
C SER A 172 8.00 -13.58 2.24
N VAL A 173 7.89 -12.36 2.75
CA VAL A 173 7.48 -12.07 4.14
C VAL A 173 5.95 -12.17 4.29
N TYR A 174 5.21 -11.70 3.30
CA TYR A 174 3.74 -11.65 3.28
C TYR A 174 3.14 -12.48 2.13
N PRO A 175 3.38 -13.80 2.07
CA PRO A 175 2.83 -14.62 1.00
C PRO A 175 1.30 -14.63 1.09
N SER A 176 0.63 -14.23 0.01
CA SER A 176 -0.84 -14.07 -0.03
C SER A 176 -1.60 -15.32 0.41
N ARG A 177 -1.08 -16.52 0.10
CA ARG A 177 -1.65 -17.79 0.57
C ARG A 177 -1.73 -17.88 2.09
N GLN A 178 -0.72 -17.38 2.82
CA GLN A 178 -0.72 -17.38 4.30
C GLN A 178 -1.52 -16.23 4.89
N VAL A 179 -1.48 -15.04 4.23
CA VAL A 179 -2.30 -13.90 4.62
C VAL A 179 -3.79 -14.22 4.51
N ASN A 180 -4.18 -14.88 3.43
CA ASN A 180 -5.58 -15.25 3.17
C ASN A 180 -6.07 -16.48 3.96
N ASP A 181 -5.17 -17.21 4.60
CA ASP A 181 -5.54 -18.36 5.44
C ASP A 181 -6.08 -17.85 6.80
N PRO A 182 -7.37 -18.06 7.11
CA PRO A 182 -7.94 -17.59 8.37
C PRO A 182 -7.33 -18.27 9.60
N ALA A 183 -6.71 -19.47 9.46
CA ALA A 183 -6.04 -20.17 10.54
C ALA A 183 -4.66 -19.59 10.88
N ARG A 184 -4.12 -18.69 10.07
CA ARG A 184 -2.82 -18.05 10.30
C ARG A 184 -2.98 -16.67 10.91
N SER A 185 -2.08 -16.30 11.80
CA SER A 185 -2.03 -14.95 12.39
C SER A 185 -1.40 -13.89 11.48
N LEU A 186 -0.73 -14.32 10.38
CA LEU A 186 -0.10 -13.41 9.44
C LEU A 186 -1.16 -12.56 8.73
N ALA A 187 -1.03 -11.25 8.83
CA ALA A 187 -1.90 -10.29 8.16
C ALA A 187 -1.07 -9.30 7.33
N ALA A 188 -1.61 -8.86 6.23
CA ALA A 188 -1.07 -7.78 5.42
C ALA A 188 -2.21 -7.11 4.64
N ALA A 189 -2.04 -5.82 4.41
CA ALA A 189 -2.79 -5.04 3.45
C ALA A 189 -1.82 -4.06 2.79
N ASN A 190 -2.23 -3.46 1.67
CA ASN A 190 -1.50 -2.39 1.01
C ASN A 190 -2.37 -1.14 1.05
N GLY A 191 -1.88 -0.08 1.68
CA GLY A 191 -2.59 1.18 1.88
C GLY A 191 -3.05 1.87 0.59
N GLN A 192 -2.54 1.43 -0.56
CA GLN A 192 -2.96 1.93 -1.86
C GLN A 192 -4.33 1.41 -2.31
N PHE A 193 -4.82 0.32 -1.69
CA PHE A 193 -6.16 -0.19 -1.92
C PHE A 193 -6.61 -1.09 -0.75
N ILE A 194 -7.47 -0.57 0.10
CA ILE A 194 -8.09 -1.32 1.21
C ILE A 194 -9.59 -1.11 1.15
N LEU A 195 -10.31 -2.13 0.69
CA LEU A 195 -11.76 -2.22 0.76
C LEU A 195 -12.14 -2.99 2.01
N ILE A 196 -12.98 -2.41 2.86
CA ILE A 196 -13.35 -2.99 4.15
C ILE A 196 -14.81 -2.73 4.48
N GLU A 197 -15.48 -3.69 5.09
CA GLU A 197 -16.82 -3.49 5.62
C GLU A 197 -16.82 -2.41 6.71
N ARG A 198 -17.72 -1.42 6.57
CA ARG A 198 -17.78 -0.25 7.46
C ARG A 198 -17.99 -0.64 8.92
N GLU A 199 -18.87 -1.59 9.20
CA GLU A 199 -19.14 -2.06 10.56
C GLU A 199 -17.89 -2.71 11.18
N ALA A 200 -17.24 -3.60 10.46
CA ALA A 200 -16.01 -4.25 10.91
C ALA A 200 -14.87 -3.25 11.12
N TYR A 201 -14.74 -2.24 10.24
CA TYR A 201 -13.77 -1.18 10.38
C TYR A 201 -13.94 -0.42 11.70
N PHE A 202 -15.15 0.01 12.02
CA PHE A 202 -15.41 0.73 13.27
C PHE A 202 -15.32 -0.18 14.50
N ALA A 203 -15.72 -1.44 14.38
CA ALA A 203 -15.63 -2.42 15.48
C ALA A 203 -14.20 -2.65 15.96
N VAL A 204 -13.21 -2.64 15.05
CA VAL A 204 -11.79 -2.75 15.41
C VAL A 204 -11.12 -1.41 15.72
N GLY A 205 -11.89 -0.31 15.73
CA GLY A 205 -11.42 1.04 16.00
C GLY A 205 -10.76 1.75 14.81
N GLY A 206 -10.76 1.16 13.62
CA GLY A 206 -10.30 1.74 12.37
C GLY A 206 -8.92 2.40 12.45
N HIS A 207 -8.71 3.44 11.66
CA HIS A 207 -7.47 4.22 11.69
C HIS A 207 -7.22 4.94 13.03
N ARG A 208 -8.23 5.09 13.90
CA ARG A 208 -8.04 5.62 15.25
C ARG A 208 -7.21 4.65 16.10
N ALA A 209 -7.47 3.35 16.04
CA ALA A 209 -6.74 2.34 16.81
C ALA A 209 -5.27 2.21 16.37
N VAL A 210 -4.97 2.53 15.10
CA VAL A 210 -3.62 2.47 14.51
C VAL A 210 -3.05 3.87 14.24
N GLY A 211 -3.57 4.90 14.88
CA GLY A 211 -3.29 6.30 14.56
C GLY A 211 -1.81 6.68 14.51
N LYS A 212 -0.96 6.04 15.31
CA LYS A 212 0.48 6.28 15.40
C LYS A 212 1.31 5.41 14.47
N ASP A 213 0.71 4.36 13.91
CA ASP A 213 1.47 3.39 13.12
C ASP A 213 1.85 4.00 11.79
N ILE A 214 3.10 3.78 11.41
CA ILE A 214 3.65 4.20 10.11
C ILE A 214 3.18 3.23 9.02
N LEU A 215 3.01 1.95 9.40
CA LEU A 215 2.43 0.89 8.57
C LEU A 215 0.99 0.64 9.03
N GLU A 216 0.15 1.66 8.87
CA GLU A 216 -1.24 1.66 9.30
C GLU A 216 -2.06 0.55 8.63
N ASP A 217 -1.73 0.26 7.37
CA ASP A 217 -2.35 -0.77 6.54
C ASP A 217 -2.14 -2.18 7.12
N VAL A 218 -0.90 -2.51 7.45
CA VAL A 218 -0.54 -3.78 8.09
C VAL A 218 -1.13 -3.88 9.49
N ALA A 219 -1.08 -2.79 10.27
CA ALA A 219 -1.63 -2.74 11.62
C ALA A 219 -3.16 -2.90 11.61
N LEU A 220 -3.86 -2.24 10.68
CA LEU A 220 -5.31 -2.40 10.50
C LEU A 220 -5.66 -3.83 10.10
N ALA A 221 -4.92 -4.43 9.15
CA ALA A 221 -5.11 -5.83 8.76
C ALA A 221 -4.91 -6.79 9.95
N HIS A 222 -3.92 -6.53 10.81
CA HIS A 222 -3.74 -7.31 12.04
C HIS A 222 -4.92 -7.18 13.01
N ASN A 223 -5.49 -5.98 13.18
CA ASN A 223 -6.66 -5.80 14.04
C ASN A 223 -7.89 -6.55 13.49
N ILE A 224 -8.12 -6.52 12.19
CA ILE A 224 -9.16 -7.32 11.52
C ILE A 224 -8.91 -8.81 11.71
N LYS A 225 -7.67 -9.30 11.59
CA LYS A 225 -7.33 -10.72 11.70
C LYS A 225 -7.47 -11.29 13.11
N ARG A 226 -7.50 -10.45 14.16
CA ARG A 226 -7.68 -10.86 15.57
C ARG A 226 -9.11 -11.31 15.90
N VAL A 227 -10.07 -10.91 15.10
CA VAL A 227 -11.48 -11.34 15.18
C VAL A 227 -11.75 -12.31 14.02
N PRO A 228 -12.84 -13.09 14.03
CA PRO A 228 -13.10 -14.10 13.00
C PRO A 228 -13.53 -13.47 11.66
N HIS A 229 -12.70 -12.58 11.14
CA HIS A 229 -12.88 -11.90 9.87
C HIS A 229 -11.97 -12.47 8.80
N ILE A 230 -12.42 -12.41 7.55
CA ILE A 230 -11.69 -12.93 6.39
C ILE A 230 -10.97 -11.78 5.69
N ILE A 231 -9.64 -11.95 5.53
CA ILE A 231 -8.81 -11.07 4.72
C ILE A 231 -8.58 -11.72 3.35
N ARG A 232 -8.77 -10.94 2.30
CA ARG A 232 -8.37 -11.26 0.94
C ARG A 232 -7.30 -10.29 0.46
N PHE A 233 -6.06 -10.77 0.30
CA PHE A 233 -4.93 -9.99 -0.17
C PHE A 233 -4.35 -10.59 -1.44
N ARG A 234 -4.14 -9.80 -2.49
CA ARG A 234 -3.50 -10.26 -3.72
C ARG A 234 -2.82 -9.15 -4.52
N TYR A 235 -1.93 -9.54 -5.42
CA TYR A 235 -1.44 -8.69 -6.48
C TYR A 235 -2.51 -8.54 -7.56
N ALA A 236 -2.81 -7.30 -7.97
CA ALA A 236 -3.93 -6.96 -8.86
C ALA A 236 -3.52 -5.91 -9.92
N PRO A 237 -2.59 -6.25 -10.83
CA PRO A 237 -2.10 -5.31 -11.85
C PRO A 237 -3.19 -4.93 -12.86
N GLU A 238 -4.23 -5.73 -12.97
CA GLU A 238 -5.40 -5.52 -13.82
C GLU A 238 -6.46 -4.61 -13.18
N ALA A 239 -6.32 -4.29 -11.90
CA ALA A 239 -7.25 -3.42 -11.17
C ALA A 239 -6.68 -2.01 -11.02
N LEU A 240 -5.40 -1.91 -10.66
CA LEU A 240 -4.81 -0.60 -10.39
C LEU A 240 -3.30 -0.59 -10.56
N SER A 241 -2.78 0.60 -10.79
CA SER A 241 -1.35 0.89 -10.84
C SER A 241 -1.00 2.12 -10.02
N THR A 242 0.25 2.25 -9.61
CA THR A 242 0.73 3.39 -8.83
C THR A 242 2.13 3.79 -9.23
N GLN A 243 2.42 5.09 -9.15
CA GLN A 243 3.76 5.65 -9.26
C GLN A 243 4.19 6.23 -7.91
N MET A 244 4.65 5.35 -7.01
CA MET A 244 5.05 5.75 -5.65
C MET A 244 6.16 6.81 -5.63
N TYR A 245 7.11 6.72 -6.56
CA TYR A 245 8.29 7.58 -6.62
C TYR A 245 8.57 8.05 -8.03
N ARG A 246 8.89 9.33 -8.17
CA ARG A 246 9.25 9.93 -9.45
C ARG A 246 10.76 9.97 -9.67
N THR A 247 11.53 9.99 -8.57
CA THR A 247 13.00 10.06 -8.58
C THR A 247 13.61 8.97 -7.72
N THR A 248 14.88 8.65 -8.00
CA THR A 248 15.67 7.74 -7.16
C THR A 248 15.82 8.25 -5.72
N SER A 249 15.93 9.56 -5.54
CA SER A 249 16.03 10.17 -4.20
C SER A 249 14.76 9.95 -3.39
N GLU A 250 13.59 10.19 -3.99
CA GLU A 250 12.30 9.90 -3.34
C GLU A 250 12.16 8.43 -2.98
N MET A 251 12.58 7.52 -3.88
CA MET A 251 12.58 6.07 -3.61
C MET A 251 13.46 5.71 -2.41
N ILE A 252 14.69 6.24 -2.36
CA ILE A 252 15.62 5.98 -1.25
C ILE A 252 15.04 6.51 0.07
N GLU A 253 14.45 7.70 0.06
CA GLU A 253 13.87 8.32 1.25
C GLU A 253 12.64 7.55 1.74
N GLY A 254 11.70 7.25 0.85
CA GLY A 254 10.47 6.53 1.17
C GLY A 254 10.75 5.12 1.69
N TRP A 255 11.62 4.35 1.02
CA TRP A 255 11.96 3.01 1.50
C TRP A 255 12.82 3.02 2.77
N THR A 256 13.68 4.03 2.97
CA THR A 256 14.42 4.20 4.25
C THR A 256 13.46 4.25 5.44
N LYS A 257 12.31 4.87 5.27
CA LYS A 257 11.27 4.95 6.31
C LYS A 257 10.64 3.57 6.61
N ASN A 258 10.44 2.73 5.61
CA ASN A 258 9.57 1.56 5.72
C ASN A 258 10.32 0.23 5.89
N LEU A 259 11.53 0.07 5.32
CA LEU A 259 12.20 -1.23 5.23
C LEU A 259 12.43 -1.93 6.58
N THR A 260 12.85 -1.19 7.62
CA THR A 260 13.06 -1.77 8.95
C THR A 260 11.76 -2.23 9.62
N LEU A 261 10.65 -1.58 9.31
CA LEU A 261 9.34 -1.93 9.85
C LEU A 261 8.70 -3.12 9.11
N LEU A 262 8.95 -3.21 7.79
CA LEU A 262 8.41 -4.26 6.93
C LEU A 262 9.16 -5.58 7.05
N PHE A 263 10.46 -5.55 7.33
CA PHE A 263 11.28 -6.76 7.40
C PHE A 263 11.67 -7.11 8.84
N PRO A 264 11.31 -8.31 9.33
CA PRO A 264 11.59 -8.70 10.72
C PRO A 264 13.09 -8.73 11.07
N LYS A 265 13.96 -9.00 10.09
CA LYS A 265 15.41 -9.14 10.25
C LYS A 265 16.18 -8.40 9.15
N PRO A 266 16.10 -7.05 9.08
CA PRO A 266 16.64 -6.28 7.95
C PRO A 266 18.18 -6.41 7.81
N ILE A 267 18.92 -6.53 8.92
CA ILE A 267 20.37 -6.74 8.88
C ILE A 267 20.71 -8.12 8.30
N ALA A 268 20.03 -9.17 8.74
CA ALA A 268 20.23 -10.51 8.20
C ALA A 268 19.92 -10.55 6.70
N LEU A 269 18.86 -9.86 6.27
CA LEU A 269 18.51 -9.74 4.86
C LEU A 269 19.63 -9.03 4.08
N ALA A 270 20.17 -7.93 4.60
CA ALA A 270 21.29 -7.22 3.98
C ALA A 270 22.52 -8.13 3.83
N LEU A 271 22.86 -8.88 4.87
CA LEU A 271 24.00 -9.82 4.84
C LEU A 271 23.78 -10.95 3.82
N TRP A 272 22.55 -11.49 3.71
CA TRP A 272 22.20 -12.46 2.67
C TRP A 272 22.35 -11.89 1.26
N ARG A 273 21.96 -10.64 1.02
CA ARG A 273 22.12 -9.99 -0.29
C ARG A 273 23.60 -9.71 -0.60
N ILE A 274 24.41 -9.34 0.41
CA ILE A 274 25.86 -9.24 0.25
C ILE A 274 26.46 -10.60 -0.11
N LEU A 275 26.06 -11.68 0.56
CA LEU A 275 26.53 -13.01 0.25
C LEU A 275 26.16 -13.43 -1.18
N ASP A 276 24.92 -13.17 -1.63
CA ASP A 276 24.54 -13.42 -3.03
C ASP A 276 25.49 -12.69 -3.99
N LEU A 277 25.79 -11.40 -3.76
CA LEU A 277 26.68 -10.62 -4.61
C LEU A 277 28.13 -11.19 -4.59
N LEU A 278 28.63 -11.57 -3.44
CA LEU A 278 29.97 -12.19 -3.29
C LEU A 278 30.02 -13.52 -4.05
N LEU A 279 28.98 -14.34 -4.00
CA LEU A 279 28.92 -15.60 -4.72
C LEU A 279 28.80 -15.38 -6.24
N PHE A 280 28.04 -14.36 -6.69
CA PHE A 280 27.91 -14.05 -8.12
C PHE A 280 29.23 -13.63 -8.75
N LEU A 281 30.02 -12.85 -8.04
CA LEU A 281 31.33 -12.35 -8.52
C LEU A 281 32.45 -13.32 -8.20
N GLY A 282 32.45 -13.91 -7.03
CA GLY A 282 33.56 -14.73 -6.52
C GLY A 282 33.63 -16.12 -7.14
N LEU A 283 32.53 -16.80 -7.33
CA LEU A 283 32.55 -18.17 -7.86
C LEU A 283 33.14 -18.25 -9.30
N PRO A 284 32.79 -17.36 -10.26
CA PRO A 284 33.48 -17.35 -11.55
C PRO A 284 34.97 -17.04 -11.45
N VAL A 285 35.34 -16.07 -10.59
CA VAL A 285 36.76 -15.74 -10.36
C VAL A 285 37.50 -16.95 -9.80
N LEU A 286 36.94 -17.70 -8.86
CA LEU A 286 37.53 -18.94 -8.35
C LEU A 286 37.62 -20.02 -9.45
N ALA A 287 36.59 -20.21 -10.28
CA ALA A 287 36.59 -21.23 -11.30
C ALA A 287 37.65 -21.04 -12.40
N PHE A 288 37.90 -19.77 -12.79
CA PHE A 288 38.78 -19.41 -13.88
C PHE A 288 40.10 -18.79 -13.45
N GLY A 289 40.17 -18.16 -12.26
CA GLY A 289 41.36 -17.49 -11.76
C GLY A 289 42.36 -18.41 -11.06
N ILE A 290 41.95 -19.63 -10.66
CA ILE A 290 42.83 -20.57 -9.98
C ILE A 290 43.35 -21.60 -10.96
N SER A 291 44.65 -21.53 -11.33
CA SER A 291 45.25 -22.34 -12.35
C SER A 291 45.38 -23.84 -11.99
N TRP A 292 45.54 -24.18 -10.72
CA TRP A 292 45.73 -25.55 -10.23
C TRP A 292 44.42 -26.35 -10.05
N LEU A 293 43.25 -25.73 -10.25
CA LEU A 293 41.99 -26.47 -10.24
C LEU A 293 41.90 -27.47 -11.41
N VAL A 294 41.57 -28.70 -11.10
CA VAL A 294 41.29 -29.71 -12.10
C VAL A 294 39.90 -29.49 -12.74
N PRO A 295 39.67 -29.98 -14.00
CA PRO A 295 38.44 -29.64 -14.74
C PRO A 295 37.14 -29.93 -13.98
N TRP A 296 37.04 -31.04 -13.26
CA TRP A 296 35.81 -31.40 -12.55
C TRP A 296 35.49 -30.42 -11.41
N GLN A 297 36.51 -29.89 -10.73
CA GLN A 297 36.30 -28.89 -9.64
C GLN A 297 35.75 -27.59 -10.23
N ARG A 298 36.25 -27.17 -11.40
CA ARG A 298 35.70 -25.98 -12.08
C ARG A 298 34.21 -26.17 -12.43
N TRP A 299 33.84 -27.35 -12.92
CA TRP A 299 32.44 -27.67 -13.22
C TRP A 299 31.56 -27.65 -11.99
N VAL A 300 32.04 -28.17 -10.85
CA VAL A 300 31.32 -28.12 -9.58
C VAL A 300 31.09 -26.65 -9.14
N ILE A 301 32.12 -25.79 -9.21
CA ILE A 301 32.01 -24.38 -8.87
C ILE A 301 30.99 -23.69 -9.79
N LEU A 302 31.02 -23.94 -11.07
CA LEU A 302 30.07 -23.37 -12.04
C LEU A 302 28.66 -23.86 -11.82
N LEU A 303 28.44 -25.11 -11.46
CA LEU A 303 27.11 -25.63 -11.08
C LEU A 303 26.57 -24.94 -9.82
N ILE A 304 27.40 -24.70 -8.82
CA ILE A 304 27.03 -23.94 -7.63
C ILE A 304 26.67 -22.51 -8.01
N TRP A 305 27.43 -21.88 -8.90
CA TRP A 305 27.14 -20.54 -9.41
C TRP A 305 25.81 -20.47 -10.15
N ILE A 306 25.56 -21.36 -11.08
CA ILE A 306 24.29 -21.45 -11.82
C ILE A 306 23.12 -21.67 -10.86
N ARG A 307 23.26 -22.58 -9.89
CA ARG A 307 22.24 -22.82 -8.86
C ARG A 307 21.98 -21.56 -8.03
N THR A 308 23.01 -20.79 -7.68
CA THR A 308 22.86 -19.56 -6.89
C THR A 308 22.14 -18.49 -7.69
N LEU A 309 22.48 -18.31 -8.98
CA LEU A 309 21.75 -17.43 -9.89
C LEU A 309 20.29 -17.85 -10.04
N TRP A 310 20.04 -19.13 -10.28
CA TRP A 310 18.69 -19.66 -10.42
C TRP A 310 17.85 -19.40 -9.16
N ARG A 311 18.42 -19.65 -7.98
CA ARG A 311 17.76 -19.39 -6.70
C ARG A 311 17.41 -17.89 -6.54
N PHE A 312 18.34 -17.01 -6.90
CA PHE A 312 18.15 -15.57 -6.84
C PHE A 312 17.02 -15.12 -7.79
N TYR A 313 17.14 -15.46 -9.06
CA TYR A 313 16.15 -15.04 -10.05
C TYR A 313 14.77 -15.68 -9.86
N SER A 314 14.72 -16.93 -9.42
CA SER A 314 13.44 -17.57 -9.04
C SER A 314 12.75 -16.88 -7.86
N ARG A 315 13.52 -16.26 -6.97
CA ARG A 315 12.98 -15.44 -5.88
C ARG A 315 12.50 -14.10 -6.43
N VAL A 316 13.33 -13.39 -7.19
CA VAL A 316 12.99 -12.06 -7.72
C VAL A 316 11.78 -12.14 -8.66
N ALA A 317 11.60 -13.22 -9.39
CA ALA A 317 10.42 -13.45 -10.24
C ALA A 317 9.08 -13.37 -9.50
N ARG A 318 9.07 -13.57 -8.17
CA ARG A 318 7.86 -13.43 -7.33
C ARG A 318 7.43 -11.98 -7.16
N SER A 319 8.25 -11.01 -7.57
CA SER A 319 7.95 -9.58 -7.50
C SER A 319 6.89 -9.13 -8.49
N ASN A 320 6.58 -9.95 -9.50
CA ASN A 320 5.66 -9.64 -10.60
C ASN A 320 6.09 -8.44 -11.48
N PHE A 321 7.39 -8.13 -11.53
CA PHE A 321 7.96 -7.13 -12.42
C PHE A 321 8.26 -7.73 -13.81
N PRO A 322 8.41 -6.90 -14.87
CA PRO A 322 8.85 -7.34 -16.18
C PRO A 322 10.19 -8.07 -16.12
N TRP A 323 10.40 -9.01 -17.05
CA TRP A 323 11.61 -9.84 -17.06
C TRP A 323 12.92 -9.04 -17.17
N LEU A 324 12.90 -7.89 -17.87
CA LEU A 324 14.06 -7.00 -17.97
C LEU A 324 14.44 -6.41 -16.61
N ASP A 325 13.45 -5.98 -15.82
CA ASP A 325 13.66 -5.44 -14.48
C ASP A 325 14.21 -6.53 -13.55
N ILE A 326 13.67 -7.75 -13.67
CA ILE A 326 14.18 -8.92 -12.95
C ILE A 326 15.65 -9.19 -13.34
N ALA A 327 15.98 -9.15 -14.62
CA ALA A 327 17.35 -9.43 -15.10
C ALA A 327 18.37 -8.41 -14.55
N ILE A 328 18.03 -7.10 -14.55
CA ILE A 328 18.94 -6.05 -14.05
C ILE A 328 18.97 -5.92 -12.54
N SER A 329 18.08 -6.61 -11.82
CA SER A 329 17.95 -6.48 -10.37
C SER A 329 19.22 -6.85 -9.59
N ILE A 330 20.08 -7.69 -10.14
CA ILE A 330 21.39 -8.00 -9.56
C ILE A 330 22.24 -6.74 -9.34
N VAL A 331 22.17 -5.77 -10.26
CA VAL A 331 22.88 -4.48 -10.15
C VAL A 331 22.27 -3.60 -9.04
N GLY A 332 21.01 -3.83 -8.71
CA GLY A 332 20.30 -3.13 -7.63
C GLY A 332 20.69 -3.57 -6.23
N ILE A 333 21.36 -4.74 -6.06
CA ILE A 333 21.72 -5.28 -4.74
C ILE A 333 22.49 -4.29 -3.86
N PRO A 334 23.56 -3.62 -4.33
CA PRO A 334 24.31 -2.69 -3.48
C PRO A 334 23.44 -1.54 -2.94
N LEU A 335 22.58 -0.96 -3.80
CA LEU A 335 21.67 0.11 -3.40
C LEU A 335 20.61 -0.40 -2.42
N PHE A 336 20.04 -1.58 -2.64
CA PHE A 336 19.09 -2.19 -1.71
C PHE A 336 19.71 -2.45 -0.34
N VAL A 337 20.94 -3.00 -0.29
CA VAL A 337 21.71 -3.20 0.96
C VAL A 337 21.97 -1.87 1.67
N TYR A 338 22.37 -0.84 0.92
CA TYR A 338 22.54 0.50 1.46
C TYR A 338 21.26 1.02 2.11
N MET A 339 20.12 0.88 1.43
CA MET A 339 18.82 1.33 1.96
C MET A 339 18.40 0.55 3.21
N LEU A 340 18.68 -0.77 3.28
CA LEU A 340 18.42 -1.57 4.48
C LEU A 340 19.23 -1.08 5.68
N PHE A 341 20.55 -0.87 5.53
CA PHE A 341 21.38 -0.33 6.60
C PHE A 341 20.97 1.08 6.98
N ARG A 342 20.73 1.94 5.99
CA ARG A 342 20.25 3.30 6.22
C ARG A 342 18.95 3.33 7.01
N SER A 343 17.99 2.44 6.68
CA SER A 343 16.73 2.30 7.39
C SER A 343 16.94 1.90 8.86
N VAL A 344 17.80 0.90 9.12
CA VAL A 344 18.13 0.47 10.49
C VAL A 344 18.77 1.60 11.31
N ILE A 345 19.75 2.30 10.72
CA ILE A 345 20.42 3.45 11.37
C ILE A 345 19.41 4.56 11.65
N TYR A 346 18.56 4.86 10.66
CA TYR A 346 17.55 5.90 10.77
C TYR A 346 16.59 5.65 11.95
N HIS A 347 16.08 4.43 12.09
CA HIS A 347 15.16 4.07 13.17
C HIS A 347 15.84 3.97 14.54
N ARG A 348 17.12 3.55 14.58
CA ARG A 348 17.89 3.46 15.85
C ARG A 348 18.37 4.82 16.36
N MET A 349 18.79 5.71 15.45
CA MET A 349 19.45 6.99 15.84
C MET A 349 18.48 8.15 15.87
N LYS A 350 17.52 8.20 14.95
CA LYS A 350 16.63 9.34 14.79
C LYS A 350 15.24 9.05 15.33
N LYS A 351 14.99 8.75 16.50
CA LYS A 351 13.65 8.58 17.15
C LYS A 351 12.49 9.41 16.56
N ARG A 352 12.64 9.98 15.37
CA ARG A 352 11.70 10.80 14.62
C ARG A 352 11.76 10.46 13.14
N VAL A 353 10.61 10.21 12.53
CA VAL A 353 10.45 10.00 11.09
C VAL A 353 9.93 11.29 10.47
N ILE A 354 10.65 11.82 9.47
CA ILE A 354 10.19 12.98 8.71
C ILE A 354 9.50 12.47 7.44
N TRP A 355 8.28 12.92 7.18
CA TRP A 355 7.57 12.61 5.94
C TRP A 355 6.69 13.77 5.50
N LYS A 356 6.78 14.16 4.23
CA LYS A 356 6.07 15.32 3.64
C LYS A 356 6.11 16.56 4.56
N GLY A 357 7.29 16.88 5.09
CA GLY A 357 7.53 18.05 5.94
C GLY A 357 7.06 17.93 7.40
N ARG A 358 6.49 16.80 7.81
CA ARG A 358 6.11 16.54 9.21
C ARG A 358 7.04 15.55 9.89
N SER A 359 7.30 15.76 11.19
CA SER A 359 8.11 14.87 12.02
C SER A 359 7.18 14.03 12.92
N TYR A 360 7.32 12.70 12.85
CA TYR A 360 6.58 11.75 13.67
C TYR A 360 7.52 10.99 14.60
N ASN A 361 7.07 10.71 15.82
CA ASN A 361 7.78 9.81 16.72
C ASN A 361 7.30 8.38 16.41
N PRO A 362 8.15 7.45 15.94
CA PRO A 362 7.73 6.07 15.81
C PRO A 362 7.32 5.54 17.17
N SER A 363 6.20 4.81 17.21
CA SER A 363 5.83 4.04 18.39
C SER A 363 6.92 3.00 18.65
N THR A 364 7.50 3.02 19.85
CA THR A 364 8.45 2.01 20.35
C THR A 364 7.72 0.70 20.62
#